data_f17633fc188b7787e10a7522fc01f108
#
_entry.id   f17633fc188b7787e10a7522fc01f108
#
_cell.length_a   1.000
_cell.length_b   1.000
_cell.length_c   1.000
_cell.angle_alpha   90.00
_cell.angle_beta   90.00
_cell.angle_gamma   90.00
#
_symmetry.space_group_name_H-M   'P 1'
#
loop_
_entity.id
_entity.type
_entity.pdbx_description
1 polymer ?
#
loop_
_entity_poly.entity_id
_entity_poly.type
_entity_poly.pdbx_seq_one_letter_code
_entity_poly.pdbx_strand_id
1 'polypeptide(L)'
;MQKINELQLAKELIRFPSITPIDAGVMGHLEKKLKSLGFKTKILTFSEKNTKPVKNLYARLGNKSPNLCFAGHLDVVPPGNIKDWTINPFKPALKKGHLIGRGANDMKSSIAAFVLSLIHI
;
A
#
# COMPACT_ATOMS: atom_id res chain seq x y z
N MET A 1 14.37 17.34 0.33
CA MET A 1 13.35 16.32 0.68
C MET A 1 12.31 16.28 -0.42
N GLN A 2 12.15 15.13 -1.07
CA GLN A 2 11.07 14.96 -2.05
C GLN A 2 9.73 15.03 -1.30
N LYS A 3 8.87 15.97 -1.68
CA LYS A 3 7.55 16.14 -1.08
C LYS A 3 6.71 14.93 -1.49
N ILE A 4 6.48 14.01 -0.56
CA ILE A 4 5.60 12.86 -0.80
C ILE A 4 4.19 13.40 -1.02
N ASN A 5 3.52 12.96 -2.08
CA ASN A 5 2.10 13.25 -2.28
C ASN A 5 1.31 11.94 -2.45
N GLU A 6 0.02 12.00 -2.15
CA GLU A 6 -0.84 10.84 -2.12
C GLU A 6 -0.96 10.14 -3.47
N LEU A 7 -1.07 10.90 -4.55
CA LEU A 7 -1.17 10.33 -5.90
C LEU A 7 0.10 9.57 -6.28
N GLN A 8 1.27 10.15 -5.96
CA GLN A 8 2.55 9.50 -6.24
C GLN A 8 2.70 8.22 -5.42
N LEU A 9 2.40 8.26 -4.12
CA LEU A 9 2.48 7.07 -3.27
C LEU A 9 1.47 6.00 -3.71
N ALA A 10 0.23 6.38 -4.04
CA ALA A 10 -0.76 5.44 -4.56
C ALA A 10 -0.27 4.75 -5.84
N LYS A 11 0.28 5.50 -6.79
CA LYS A 11 0.87 4.93 -8.02
C LYS A 11 2.02 3.98 -7.71
N GLU A 12 2.90 4.35 -6.78
CA GLU A 12 4.00 3.48 -6.37
C GLU A 12 3.49 2.13 -5.82
N LEU A 13 2.51 2.17 -4.92
CA LEU A 13 1.92 0.96 -4.33
C LEU A 13 1.22 0.07 -5.36
N ILE A 14 0.50 0.67 -6.33
CA ILE A 14 -0.22 -0.07 -7.39
C ILE A 14 0.74 -0.82 -8.32
N ARG A 15 1.95 -0.33 -8.52
CA ARG A 15 2.96 -0.99 -9.38
C ARG A 15 3.41 -2.35 -8.86
N PHE A 16 3.21 -2.64 -7.59
CA PHE A 16 3.48 -3.96 -7.04
C PHE A 16 2.30 -4.89 -7.28
N PRO A 17 2.45 -5.98 -8.05
CA PRO A 17 1.36 -6.92 -8.32
C PRO A 17 1.15 -7.85 -7.12
N SER A 18 0.77 -7.26 -5.99
CA SER A 18 0.56 -7.93 -4.70
C SER A 18 -0.76 -8.70 -4.66
N ILE A 19 -0.93 -9.61 -5.61
CA ILE A 19 -2.12 -10.48 -5.70
C ILE A 19 -2.07 -11.48 -4.56
N THR A 20 -3.13 -11.49 -3.74
CA THR A 20 -3.24 -12.34 -2.55
C THR A 20 -2.82 -13.80 -2.81
N PRO A 21 -1.96 -14.39 -2.00
CA PRO A 21 -1.30 -13.89 -0.78
C PRO A 21 0.11 -13.33 -1.02
N ILE A 22 0.45 -13.02 -2.26
CA ILE A 22 1.80 -12.61 -2.68
C ILE A 22 2.06 -11.16 -2.29
N ASP A 23 3.19 -10.92 -1.61
CA ASP A 23 3.61 -9.56 -1.22
C ASP A 23 4.16 -8.74 -2.39
N ALA A 24 4.87 -9.37 -3.31
CA ALA A 24 5.54 -8.74 -4.46
C ALA A 24 6.47 -7.56 -4.11
N GLY A 25 6.87 -7.41 -2.85
CA GLY A 25 7.76 -6.34 -2.37
C GLY A 25 7.05 -5.08 -1.86
N VAL A 26 5.72 -5.03 -1.89
CA VAL A 26 4.97 -3.82 -1.50
C VAL A 26 5.12 -3.47 -0.01
N MET A 27 5.21 -4.48 0.87
CA MET A 27 5.40 -4.24 2.31
C MET A 27 6.73 -3.55 2.60
N GLY A 28 7.81 -4.05 2.02
CA GLY A 28 9.14 -3.44 2.18
C GLY A 28 9.21 -2.02 1.61
N HIS A 29 8.52 -1.76 0.49
CA HIS A 29 8.45 -0.42 -0.08
C HIS A 29 7.73 0.55 0.85
N LEU A 30 6.54 0.18 1.37
CA LEU A 30 5.80 1.02 2.31
C LEU A 30 6.55 1.18 3.62
N GLU A 31 7.18 0.13 4.14
CA GLU A 31 8.02 0.20 5.35
C GLU A 31 9.11 1.26 5.21
N LYS A 32 9.82 1.25 4.08
CA LYS A 32 10.89 2.23 3.82
C LYS A 32 10.35 3.67 3.81
N LYS A 33 9.17 3.88 3.21
CA LYS A 33 8.52 5.20 3.23
C LYS A 33 8.14 5.62 4.64
N LEU A 34 7.53 4.75 5.43
CA LEU A 34 7.13 5.05 6.81
C LEU A 34 8.34 5.32 7.71
N LYS A 35 9.44 4.57 7.55
CA LYS A 35 10.70 4.85 8.25
C LYS A 35 11.24 6.24 7.93
N SER A 36 11.17 6.66 6.68
CA SER A 36 11.61 8.01 6.28
C SER A 36 10.75 9.13 6.90
N LEU A 37 9.54 8.81 7.34
CA LEU A 37 8.62 9.72 8.04
C LEU A 37 8.73 9.62 9.57
N GLY A 38 9.69 8.85 10.09
CA GLY A 38 9.95 8.72 11.53
C GLY A 38 9.18 7.59 12.22
N PHE A 39 8.47 6.74 11.49
CA PHE A 39 7.80 5.58 12.08
C PHE A 39 8.79 4.52 12.54
N LYS A 40 8.50 3.91 13.68
CA LYS A 40 9.06 2.62 14.07
C LYS A 40 8.24 1.52 13.41
N THR A 41 8.89 0.61 12.72
CA THR A 41 8.22 -0.40 11.90
C THR A 41 8.66 -1.81 12.24
N LYS A 42 7.78 -2.77 11.98
CA LYS A 42 8.07 -4.21 12.08
C LYS A 42 7.26 -4.95 11.03
N ILE A 43 7.94 -5.78 10.22
CA ILE A 43 7.27 -6.73 9.33
C ILE A 43 7.16 -8.06 10.06
N LEU A 44 5.94 -8.59 10.14
CA LEU A 44 5.60 -9.87 10.75
C LEU A 44 5.14 -10.82 9.65
N THR A 45 5.73 -12.00 9.60
CA THR A 45 5.34 -13.04 8.65
C THR A 45 4.60 -14.15 9.38
N PHE A 46 3.38 -14.44 8.96
CA PHE A 46 2.54 -15.49 9.50
C PHE A 46 2.41 -16.61 8.47
N SER A 47 2.55 -17.84 8.92
CA SER A 47 2.39 -19.01 8.08
C SER A 47 1.76 -20.16 8.86
N GLU A 48 0.91 -20.92 8.19
CA GLU A 48 0.35 -22.17 8.70
C GLU A 48 0.74 -23.34 7.78
N LYS A 49 0.59 -24.54 8.28
CA LYS A 49 0.84 -25.76 7.50
C LYS A 49 -0.04 -25.74 6.24
N ASN A 50 0.57 -25.97 5.07
CA ASN A 50 -0.10 -26.02 3.76
C ASN A 50 -0.65 -24.67 3.27
N THR A 51 -0.24 -23.54 3.87
CA THR A 51 -0.58 -22.20 3.38
C THR A 51 0.67 -21.43 2.96
N LYS A 52 0.50 -20.46 2.06
CA LYS A 52 1.57 -19.52 1.74
C LYS A 52 1.71 -18.50 2.87
N PRO A 53 2.95 -18.08 3.22
CA PRO A 53 3.15 -17.08 4.24
C PRO A 53 2.54 -15.74 3.84
N VAL A 54 2.01 -15.02 4.84
CA VAL A 54 1.41 -13.68 4.70
C VAL A 54 2.21 -12.70 5.53
N LYS A 55 2.62 -11.60 4.93
CA LYS A 55 3.32 -10.51 5.60
C LYS A 55 2.34 -9.46 6.10
N ASN A 56 2.60 -8.96 7.30
CA ASN A 56 1.91 -7.81 7.87
C ASN A 56 2.94 -6.76 8.28
N LEU A 57 2.63 -5.51 8.02
CA LEU A 57 3.45 -4.37 8.43
C LEU A 57 2.77 -3.67 9.60
N TYR A 58 3.45 -3.64 10.72
CA TYR A 58 3.11 -2.78 11.86
C TYR A 58 4.01 -1.54 11.83
N ALA A 59 3.39 -0.37 11.97
CA ALA A 59 4.12 0.89 12.02
C ALA A 59 3.50 1.80 13.08
N ARG A 60 4.33 2.47 13.86
CA ARG A 60 3.89 3.40 14.90
C ARG A 60 4.71 4.67 14.88
N LEU A 61 4.01 5.81 14.95
CA LEU A 61 4.59 7.12 15.14
C LEU A 61 4.29 7.61 16.57
N GLY A 62 5.34 7.97 17.30
CA GLY A 62 5.22 8.39 18.70
C GLY A 62 4.92 7.24 19.68
N ASN A 63 4.77 7.61 20.94
CA ASN A 63 4.58 6.66 22.05
C ASN A 63 3.57 7.12 23.12
N LYS A 64 2.89 8.25 22.86
CA LYS A 64 1.91 8.84 23.76
C LYS A 64 0.49 8.33 23.50
N SER A 65 -0.38 8.54 24.47
CA SER A 65 -1.82 8.33 24.35
C SER A 65 -2.53 9.67 24.12
N PRO A 66 -3.70 9.69 23.48
CA PRO A 66 -4.39 8.55 22.87
C PRO A 66 -3.70 8.05 21.62
N ASN A 67 -4.02 6.81 21.21
CA ASN A 67 -3.48 6.17 20.02
C ASN A 67 -4.59 5.98 18.98
N LEU A 68 -4.37 6.49 17.76
CA LEU A 68 -5.23 6.22 16.61
C LEU A 68 -4.59 5.10 15.79
N CYS A 69 -5.35 4.04 15.52
CA CYS A 69 -4.90 2.94 14.67
C CYS A 69 -5.69 2.92 13.38
N PHE A 70 -4.97 2.91 12.27
CA PHE A 70 -5.50 2.64 10.94
C PHE A 70 -5.16 1.20 10.53
N ALA A 71 -6.15 0.43 10.13
CA ALA A 71 -5.97 -0.91 9.59
C ALA A 71 -6.35 -0.93 8.11
N GLY A 72 -5.44 -1.40 7.28
CA GLY A 72 -5.65 -1.51 5.84
C GLY A 72 -4.91 -2.71 5.27
N HIS A 73 -5.17 -3.03 4.00
CA HIS A 73 -4.49 -4.11 3.29
C HIS A 73 -3.81 -3.59 2.02
N LEU A 74 -2.69 -4.24 1.66
CA LEU A 74 -1.91 -3.93 0.46
C LEU A 74 -2.05 -4.99 -0.64
N ASP A 75 -2.64 -6.13 -0.30
CA ASP A 75 -2.95 -7.16 -1.28
C ASP A 75 -4.17 -6.78 -2.11
N VAL A 76 -4.23 -7.34 -3.29
CA VAL A 76 -5.29 -7.10 -4.27
C VAL A 76 -5.81 -8.41 -4.83
N VAL A 77 -7.05 -8.39 -5.29
CA VAL A 77 -7.60 -9.52 -6.06
C VAL A 77 -6.99 -9.58 -7.46
N PRO A 78 -6.98 -10.75 -8.10
CA PRO A 78 -6.51 -10.86 -9.49
C PRO A 78 -7.22 -9.86 -10.41
N PRO A 79 -6.53 -9.33 -11.43
CA PRO A 79 -7.10 -8.32 -12.33
C PRO A 79 -8.19 -8.87 -13.27
N GLY A 80 -8.35 -10.18 -13.35
CA GLY A 80 -9.22 -10.81 -14.32
C GLY A 80 -8.59 -10.83 -15.72
N ASN A 81 -9.42 -10.73 -16.76
CA ASN A 81 -8.93 -10.69 -18.13
C ASN A 81 -8.25 -9.35 -18.42
N ILE A 82 -6.96 -9.39 -18.72
CA ILE A 82 -6.16 -8.18 -19.01
C ILE A 82 -6.70 -7.41 -20.22
N LYS A 83 -7.35 -8.10 -21.17
CA LYS A 83 -7.93 -7.46 -22.36
C LYS A 83 -9.11 -6.53 -22.05
N ASP A 84 -9.74 -6.71 -20.88
CA ASP A 84 -10.86 -5.87 -20.44
C ASP A 84 -10.40 -4.54 -19.83
N TRP A 85 -9.09 -4.41 -19.59
CA TRP A 85 -8.48 -3.19 -19.08
C TRP A 85 -8.07 -2.24 -20.20
N THR A 86 -8.35 -0.95 -20.00
CA THR A 86 -7.89 0.10 -20.93
C THR A 86 -6.40 0.42 -20.78
N ILE A 87 -5.79 -0.02 -19.67
CA ILE A 87 -4.38 0.10 -19.36
C ILE A 87 -3.91 -1.19 -18.66
N ASN A 88 -2.59 -1.38 -18.51
CA ASN A 88 -2.09 -2.45 -17.66
C ASN A 88 -2.49 -2.17 -16.20
N PRO A 89 -3.17 -3.11 -15.50
CA PRO A 89 -3.67 -2.89 -14.14
C PRO A 89 -2.58 -2.59 -13.09
N PHE A 90 -1.32 -2.95 -13.36
CA PHE A 90 -0.17 -2.68 -12.49
C PHE A 90 0.77 -1.59 -13.03
N LYS A 91 0.36 -0.88 -14.07
CA LYS A 91 0.99 0.35 -14.56
C LYS A 91 -0.01 1.50 -14.47
N PRO A 92 -0.23 2.06 -13.26
CA PRO A 92 -1.32 3.00 -13.02
C PRO A 92 -1.15 4.27 -13.83
N ALA A 93 -2.28 4.79 -14.33
CA ALA A 93 -2.34 6.04 -15.06
C ALA A 93 -3.45 6.93 -14.53
N LEU A 94 -3.23 8.24 -14.62
CA LEU A 94 -4.26 9.25 -14.36
C LEU A 94 -4.93 9.60 -15.69
N LYS A 95 -6.23 9.33 -15.83
CA LYS A 95 -7.02 9.67 -17.00
C LYS A 95 -8.28 10.42 -16.59
N LYS A 96 -8.49 11.60 -17.15
CA LYS A 96 -9.67 12.45 -16.88
C LYS A 96 -9.93 12.63 -15.37
N GLY A 97 -8.87 12.84 -14.58
CA GLY A 97 -8.97 13.02 -13.13
C GLY A 97 -9.14 11.72 -12.32
N HIS A 98 -9.14 10.55 -12.96
CA HIS A 98 -9.27 9.24 -12.29
C HIS A 98 -7.96 8.47 -12.31
N LEU A 99 -7.56 7.96 -11.15
CA LEU A 99 -6.45 7.01 -11.04
C LEU A 99 -6.94 5.61 -11.40
N ILE A 100 -6.40 5.04 -12.46
CA ILE A 100 -6.77 3.71 -12.95
C ILE A 100 -5.66 2.72 -12.63
N GLY A 101 -6.02 1.60 -12.03
CA GLY A 101 -5.11 0.50 -11.69
C GLY A 101 -5.73 -0.48 -10.69
N ARG A 102 -5.24 -1.72 -10.65
CA ARG A 102 -5.72 -2.69 -9.66
C ARG A 102 -5.29 -2.27 -8.25
N GLY A 103 -6.25 -2.13 -7.35
CA GLY A 103 -6.03 -1.64 -5.99
C GLY A 103 -6.12 -0.11 -5.84
N ALA A 104 -6.41 0.62 -6.91
CA ALA A 104 -6.60 2.08 -6.83
C ALA A 104 -7.76 2.44 -5.90
N ASN A 105 -8.89 1.73 -5.97
CA ASN A 105 -10.04 1.94 -5.11
C ASN A 105 -10.00 1.11 -3.83
N ASP A 106 -9.56 -0.14 -3.92
CA ASP A 106 -9.53 -1.10 -2.81
C ASP A 106 -8.12 -1.73 -2.68
N MET A 107 -7.25 -1.19 -1.81
CA MET A 107 -7.45 0.05 -1.06
C MET A 107 -6.13 0.87 -0.97
N LYS A 108 -5.23 0.74 -1.96
CA LYS A 108 -3.90 1.36 -1.96
C LYS A 108 -3.96 2.89 -1.93
N SER A 109 -4.97 3.50 -2.56
CA SER A 109 -5.15 4.97 -2.48
C SER A 109 -5.54 5.44 -1.09
N SER A 110 -6.38 4.68 -0.38
CA SER A 110 -6.74 4.98 1.01
C SER A 110 -5.53 4.92 1.93
N ILE A 111 -4.65 3.95 1.73
CA ILE A 111 -3.39 3.86 2.49
C ILE A 111 -2.50 5.07 2.19
N ALA A 112 -2.36 5.44 0.94
CA ALA A 112 -1.58 6.61 0.55
C ALA A 112 -2.14 7.89 1.19
N ALA A 113 -3.44 8.10 1.14
CA ALA A 113 -4.11 9.24 1.75
C ALA A 113 -3.91 9.27 3.28
N PHE A 114 -4.04 8.13 3.95
CA PHE A 114 -3.80 8.05 5.39
C PHE A 114 -2.36 8.41 5.75
N VAL A 115 -1.38 7.84 5.05
CA VAL A 115 0.05 8.14 5.29
C VAL A 115 0.32 9.64 5.13
N LEU A 116 -0.25 10.26 4.10
CA LEU A 116 -0.09 11.70 3.87
C LEU A 116 -0.78 12.56 4.94
N SER A 117 -1.93 12.11 5.46
CA SER A 117 -2.63 12.83 6.53
C SER A 117 -1.78 12.97 7.79
N LEU A 118 -0.93 11.97 8.06
CA LEU A 118 -0.06 11.97 9.24
C LEU A 118 1.10 12.97 9.14
N ILE A 119 1.51 13.33 7.92
CA ILE A 119 2.57 14.32 7.71
C ILE A 119 2.10 15.74 8.11
N HIS A 120 0.79 15.99 8.02
CA HIS A 120 0.18 17.26 8.36
C HIS A 120 -0.23 17.39 9.84
N ILE A 121 -0.11 16.33 10.58
CA ILE A 121 -0.36 16.29 12.03
C ILE A 121 0.96 16.46 12.79
#